data_4dc7ec335d6c86475efc10c4caf21014
#
_entry.id   4dc7ec335d6c86475efc10c4caf21014
#
_cell.length_a   1.000
_cell.length_b   1.000
_cell.length_c   1.000
_cell.angle_alpha   90.00
_cell.angle_beta   90.00
_cell.angle_gamma   90.00
#
_symmetry.space_group_name_H-M   'P 1'
#
loop_
_entity.id
_entity.type
_entity.pdbx_description
1 polymer ?
#
loop_
_entity_poly.entity_id
_entity_poly.type
_entity_poly.pdbx_seq_one_letter_code
_entity_poly.pdbx_strand_id
1 'polypeptide(L)'
;MSIVLLVRLWLRNIVRERILLSSYAATLLVLFYFQQKSILPAIDYLIKLSRSPYPLYTNTCRTDFCTNIDIVTQHFPHDICDENVAQLFIGFFKFYSQFDFNSNFICTHTAKIVPKNYPSDVVEVYDPFDMTHNVT
;
A
#
# COMPACT_ATOMS: atom_id res chain seq x y z
N MET A 1 6.73 -14.98 -10.19
CA MET A 1 7.28 -14.49 -8.90
C MET A 1 6.60 -13.18 -8.55
N SER A 2 6.16 -13.01 -7.31
CA SER A 2 5.43 -11.80 -6.89
C SER A 2 6.40 -10.61 -6.78
N ILE A 3 5.95 -9.41 -7.20
CA ILE A 3 6.74 -8.16 -7.06
C ILE A 3 7.06 -7.85 -5.59
N VAL A 4 6.16 -8.19 -4.67
CA VAL A 4 6.39 -8.07 -3.22
C VAL A 4 7.62 -8.87 -2.81
N LEU A 5 7.76 -10.10 -3.31
CA LEU A 5 8.91 -10.95 -3.02
C LEU A 5 10.20 -10.35 -3.59
N LEU A 6 10.15 -9.81 -4.81
CA LEU A 6 11.31 -9.15 -5.45
C LEU A 6 11.77 -7.92 -4.65
N VAL A 7 10.84 -7.05 -4.25
CA VAL A 7 11.15 -5.86 -3.44
C VAL A 7 11.73 -6.26 -2.08
N ARG A 8 11.17 -7.28 -1.43
CA ARG A 8 11.70 -7.78 -0.15
C ARG A 8 13.10 -8.39 -0.29
N LEU A 9 13.35 -9.15 -1.36
CA LEU A 9 14.68 -9.71 -1.65
C LEU A 9 15.69 -8.59 -1.94
N TRP A 10 15.30 -7.57 -2.70
CA TRP A 10 16.14 -6.41 -2.96
C TRP A 10 16.50 -5.68 -1.66
N LEU A 11 15.50 -5.39 -0.81
CA LEU A 11 15.71 -4.77 0.49
C LEU A 11 16.71 -5.58 1.35
N ARG A 12 16.57 -6.90 1.43
CA ARG A 12 17.49 -7.77 2.20
C ARG A 12 18.92 -7.75 1.68
N ASN A 13 19.12 -7.59 0.38
CA ASN A 13 20.46 -7.65 -0.23
C ASN A 13 21.19 -6.32 -0.19
N ILE A 14 20.49 -5.20 -0.34
CA ILE A 14 21.11 -3.87 -0.35
C ILE A 14 21.40 -3.37 1.07
N VAL A 15 20.65 -3.87 2.03
CA VAL A 15 20.58 -3.28 3.36
C VAL A 15 21.29 -4.11 4.41
N ARG A 16 22.54 -4.37 4.20
CA ARG A 16 23.36 -4.96 5.28
C ARG A 16 23.62 -4.01 6.46
N GLU A 17 23.40 -2.72 6.31
CA GLU A 17 23.89 -1.78 7.32
C GLU A 17 22.89 -0.81 7.96
N ARG A 18 21.76 -0.45 7.40
CA ARG A 18 20.88 0.59 7.99
C ARG A 18 19.45 0.71 7.46
N ILE A 19 18.73 -0.32 7.09
CA ILE A 19 17.33 -0.06 6.78
C ILE A 19 16.39 -0.34 7.92
N LEU A 20 15.69 0.72 8.21
CA LEU A 20 14.60 0.87 9.13
C LEU A 20 13.24 0.46 8.51
N LEU A 21 13.23 -0.16 7.31
CA LEU A 21 11.99 -0.52 6.64
C LEU A 21 11.63 -1.97 6.93
N SER A 22 10.55 -2.18 7.68
CA SER A 22 10.05 -3.52 7.96
C SER A 22 9.56 -4.22 6.68
N SER A 23 9.54 -5.57 6.67
CA SER A 23 8.94 -6.33 5.56
C SER A 23 7.47 -5.99 5.35
N TYR A 24 6.77 -5.59 6.40
CA TYR A 24 5.39 -5.16 6.36
C TYR A 24 5.27 -3.79 5.66
N ALA A 25 6.08 -2.82 6.07
CA ALA A 25 6.12 -1.51 5.41
C ALA A 25 6.46 -1.63 3.92
N ALA A 26 7.41 -2.48 3.55
CA ALA A 26 7.74 -2.77 2.15
C ALA A 26 6.54 -3.32 1.37
N THR A 27 5.74 -4.19 1.99
CA THR A 27 4.51 -4.72 1.39
C THR A 27 3.48 -3.61 1.17
N LEU A 28 3.29 -2.73 2.15
CA LEU A 28 2.37 -1.60 2.03
C LEU A 28 2.80 -0.61 0.94
N LEU A 29 4.11 -0.37 0.76
CA LEU A 29 4.62 0.43 -0.35
C LEU A 29 4.26 -0.19 -1.72
N VAL A 30 4.40 -1.51 -1.87
CA VAL A 30 4.00 -2.19 -3.13
C VAL A 30 2.48 -2.10 -3.33
N LEU A 31 1.68 -2.31 -2.29
CA LEU A 31 0.22 -2.18 -2.37
C LEU A 31 -0.18 -0.76 -2.78
N PHE A 32 0.40 0.25 -2.16
CA PHE A 32 0.13 1.64 -2.49
C PHE A 32 0.50 1.97 -3.95
N TYR A 33 1.65 1.52 -4.43
CA TYR A 33 2.04 1.68 -5.82
C TYR A 33 1.01 1.05 -6.78
N PHE A 34 0.49 -0.14 -6.47
CA PHE A 34 -0.56 -0.76 -7.26
C PHE A 34 -1.89 -0.02 -7.19
N GLN A 35 -2.21 0.58 -6.05
CA GLN A 35 -3.39 1.45 -5.91
C GLN A 35 -3.25 2.70 -6.80
N GLN A 36 -2.07 3.32 -6.85
CA GLN A 36 -1.82 4.47 -7.73
C GLN A 36 -1.91 4.13 -9.22
N LYS A 37 -1.68 2.87 -9.58
CA LYS A 37 -1.84 2.36 -10.94
C LYS A 37 -3.24 1.84 -11.25
N SER A 38 -4.21 2.01 -10.36
CA SER A 38 -5.57 1.46 -10.48
C SER A 38 -5.61 -0.07 -10.67
N ILE A 39 -4.54 -0.78 -10.28
CA ILE A 39 -4.50 -2.25 -10.28
C ILE A 39 -5.24 -2.82 -9.07
N LEU A 40 -5.12 -2.14 -7.92
CA LEU A 40 -5.79 -2.53 -6.68
C LEU A 40 -6.66 -1.39 -6.15
N PRO A 41 -7.82 -1.70 -5.56
CA PRO A 41 -8.65 -0.71 -4.88
C PRO A 41 -8.05 -0.28 -3.54
N ALA A 42 -8.52 0.86 -3.04
CA ALA A 42 -8.28 1.28 -1.67
C ALA A 42 -8.95 0.32 -0.67
N ILE A 43 -8.42 0.21 0.54
CA ILE A 43 -8.97 -0.70 1.56
C ILE A 43 -10.34 -0.22 2.03
N ASP A 44 -10.56 1.09 2.18
CA ASP A 44 -11.86 1.64 2.53
C ASP A 44 -12.95 1.32 1.48
N TYR A 45 -12.56 1.22 0.21
CA TYR A 45 -13.46 0.76 -0.85
C TYR A 45 -13.86 -0.71 -0.67
N LEU A 46 -12.90 -1.59 -0.35
CA LEU A 46 -13.17 -2.99 -0.04
C LEU A 46 -14.05 -3.15 1.19
N ILE A 47 -13.87 -2.31 2.20
CA ILE A 47 -14.71 -2.27 3.40
C ILE A 47 -16.15 -1.89 3.03
N LYS A 48 -16.34 -0.88 2.18
CA LYS A 48 -17.67 -0.45 1.71
C LYS A 48 -18.38 -1.53 0.88
N LEU A 49 -17.62 -2.35 0.15
CA LEU A 49 -18.16 -3.51 -0.57
C LEU A 49 -18.51 -4.69 0.34
N SER A 50 -18.00 -4.72 1.57
CA SER A 50 -18.33 -5.76 2.53
C SER A 50 -19.78 -5.63 2.96
N ARG A 51 -20.55 -6.71 2.74
CA ARG A 51 -21.95 -6.83 3.16
C ARG A 51 -22.10 -7.62 4.46
N SER A 52 -21.02 -7.70 5.26
CA SER A 52 -21.07 -8.43 6.53
C SER A 52 -22.12 -7.83 7.46
N PRO A 53 -23.08 -8.65 7.97
CA PRO A 53 -24.02 -8.19 8.98
C PRO A 53 -23.37 -7.96 10.35
N TYR A 54 -22.13 -8.44 10.52
CA TYR A 54 -21.36 -8.32 11.77
C TYR A 54 -20.02 -7.65 11.48
N PRO A 55 -19.99 -6.30 11.41
CA PRO A 55 -18.76 -5.57 11.15
C PRO A 55 -17.74 -5.77 12.29
N LEU A 56 -16.50 -6.10 11.91
CA LEU A 56 -15.39 -6.23 12.83
C LEU A 56 -14.62 -4.90 12.92
N TYR A 57 -14.26 -4.51 14.12
CA TYR A 57 -13.48 -3.30 14.37
C TYR A 57 -12.23 -3.61 15.18
N THR A 58 -11.14 -2.92 14.84
CA THR A 58 -9.93 -2.82 15.66
C THR A 58 -9.72 -1.36 15.97
N ASN A 59 -9.74 -1.00 17.25
CA ASN A 59 -9.76 0.40 17.68
C ASN A 59 -10.91 1.17 17.01
N THR A 60 -10.58 2.14 16.14
CA THR A 60 -11.54 2.97 15.42
C THR A 60 -11.76 2.56 13.97
N CYS A 61 -10.97 1.60 13.47
CA CYS A 61 -11.02 1.17 12.08
C CYS A 61 -11.81 -0.14 11.92
N ARG A 62 -12.69 -0.16 10.91
CA ARG A 62 -13.35 -1.38 10.48
C ARG A 62 -12.35 -2.28 9.75
N THR A 63 -12.30 -3.56 10.12
CA THR A 63 -11.31 -4.52 9.62
C THR A 63 -11.89 -5.60 8.70
N ASP A 64 -13.21 -5.73 8.62
CA ASP A 64 -13.85 -6.64 7.69
C ASP A 64 -13.96 -6.00 6.31
N PHE A 65 -13.38 -6.61 5.31
CA PHE A 65 -13.39 -6.14 3.94
C PHE A 65 -13.84 -7.26 2.97
N CYS A 66 -14.30 -6.87 1.79
CA CYS A 66 -14.72 -7.82 0.77
C CYS A 66 -13.52 -8.62 0.25
N THR A 67 -13.56 -9.95 0.45
CA THR A 67 -12.56 -10.90 -0.06
C THR A 67 -13.03 -11.65 -1.31
N ASN A 68 -14.29 -11.43 -1.73
CA ASN A 68 -14.83 -12.05 -2.94
C ASN A 68 -14.32 -11.32 -4.17
N ILE A 69 -13.42 -11.98 -4.90
CA ILE A 69 -12.75 -11.38 -6.06
C ILE A 69 -13.72 -11.05 -7.20
N ASP A 70 -14.77 -11.83 -7.37
CA ASP A 70 -15.77 -11.60 -8.42
C ASP A 70 -16.56 -10.32 -8.16
N ILE A 71 -16.93 -10.07 -6.89
CA ILE A 71 -17.61 -8.85 -6.49
C ILE A 71 -16.67 -7.65 -6.68
N VAL A 72 -15.41 -7.76 -6.25
CA VAL A 72 -14.44 -6.69 -6.41
C VAL A 72 -14.22 -6.36 -7.88
N THR A 73 -14.02 -7.38 -8.72
CA THR A 73 -13.78 -7.21 -10.16
C THR A 73 -14.96 -6.57 -10.89
N GLN A 74 -16.19 -6.89 -10.47
CA GLN A 74 -17.39 -6.29 -11.06
C GLN A 74 -17.59 -4.81 -10.70
N HIS A 75 -17.15 -4.39 -9.52
CA HIS A 75 -17.43 -3.05 -9.00
C HIS A 75 -16.26 -2.10 -9.07
N PHE A 76 -15.01 -2.62 -9.08
CA PHE A 76 -13.82 -1.80 -9.18
C PHE A 76 -13.39 -1.69 -10.64
N PRO A 77 -13.44 -0.48 -11.23
CA PRO A 77 -12.92 -0.23 -12.56
C PRO A 77 -11.39 -0.31 -12.51
N HIS A 78 -10.85 -1.49 -12.80
CA HIS A 78 -9.42 -1.71 -12.87
C HIS A 78 -8.95 -1.55 -14.31
N ASP A 79 -7.82 -0.88 -14.48
CA ASP A 79 -7.14 -0.87 -15.77
C ASP A 79 -6.51 -2.25 -16.02
N ILE A 80 -6.66 -2.75 -17.23
CA ILE A 80 -5.94 -3.95 -17.65
C ILE A 80 -4.46 -3.59 -17.64
N CYS A 81 -3.72 -4.18 -16.69
CA CYS A 81 -2.30 -3.96 -16.58
C CYS A 81 -1.56 -4.84 -17.59
N ASP A 82 -1.16 -4.26 -18.73
CA ASP A 82 -0.35 -4.93 -19.75
C ASP A 82 1.14 -5.02 -19.39
N GLU A 83 1.55 -4.42 -18.27
CA GLU A 83 2.93 -4.41 -17.81
C GLU A 83 3.32 -5.77 -17.24
N ASN A 84 4.47 -6.28 -17.64
CA ASN A 84 5.05 -7.47 -17.04
C ASN A 84 5.68 -7.16 -15.65
N VAL A 85 6.05 -8.21 -14.92
CA VAL A 85 6.61 -8.08 -13.56
C VAL A 85 7.88 -7.22 -13.51
N ALA A 86 8.72 -7.28 -14.57
CA ALA A 86 9.95 -6.48 -14.62
C ALA A 86 9.63 -4.98 -14.81
N GLN A 87 8.68 -4.65 -15.66
CA GLN A 87 8.21 -3.28 -15.85
C GLN A 87 7.58 -2.71 -14.59
N LEU A 88 6.75 -3.49 -13.90
CA LEU A 88 6.17 -3.10 -12.61
C LEU A 88 7.25 -2.91 -11.54
N PHE A 89 8.27 -3.75 -11.51
CA PHE A 89 9.38 -3.64 -10.57
C PHE A 89 10.21 -2.36 -10.80
N ILE A 90 10.56 -2.06 -12.06
CA ILE A 90 11.24 -0.82 -12.43
C ILE A 90 10.35 0.40 -12.12
N GLY A 91 9.07 0.32 -12.47
CA GLY A 91 8.09 1.37 -12.22
C GLY A 91 7.91 1.70 -10.73
N PHE A 92 7.98 0.68 -9.86
CA PHE A 92 7.97 0.85 -8.41
C PHE A 92 9.11 1.76 -7.93
N PHE A 93 10.34 1.46 -8.34
CA PHE A 93 11.49 2.30 -7.95
C PHE A 93 11.44 3.69 -8.56
N LYS A 94 10.99 3.81 -9.81
CA LYS A 94 10.81 5.10 -10.45
C LYS A 94 9.78 5.96 -9.72
N PHE A 95 8.66 5.37 -9.31
CA PHE A 95 7.62 6.05 -8.55
C PHE A 95 8.16 6.60 -7.23
N TYR A 96 8.82 5.76 -6.43
CA TYR A 96 9.34 6.18 -5.12
C TYR A 96 10.60 7.04 -5.18
N SER A 97 11.38 6.99 -6.25
CA SER A 97 12.50 7.92 -6.44
C SER A 97 12.06 9.37 -6.66
N GLN A 98 10.81 9.57 -7.07
CA GLN A 98 10.20 10.89 -7.30
C GLN A 98 9.23 11.29 -6.18
N PHE A 99 8.98 10.41 -5.22
CA PHE A 99 8.05 10.67 -4.14
C PHE A 99 8.70 11.53 -3.05
N ASP A 100 8.04 12.63 -2.70
CA ASP A 100 8.50 13.51 -1.63
C ASP A 100 8.05 13.00 -0.26
N PHE A 101 8.88 12.14 0.34
CA PHE A 101 8.66 11.63 1.69
C PHE A 101 8.87 12.69 2.79
N ASN A 102 9.52 13.83 2.50
CA ASN A 102 9.68 14.90 3.47
C ASN A 102 8.35 15.57 3.80
N SER A 103 7.56 15.82 2.76
CA SER A 103 6.32 16.58 2.88
C SER A 103 5.08 15.69 2.96
N ASN A 104 5.20 14.41 2.59
CA ASN A 104 4.04 13.53 2.44
C ASN A 104 4.28 12.14 3.04
N PHE A 105 3.18 11.47 3.37
CA PHE A 105 3.16 10.04 3.65
C PHE A 105 2.09 9.33 2.80
N ILE A 106 2.18 8.02 2.73
CA ILE A 106 1.23 7.19 1.99
C ILE A 106 0.16 6.61 2.91
N CYS A 107 -1.07 6.59 2.43
CA CYS A 107 -2.20 5.98 3.12
C CYS A 107 -2.84 4.91 2.23
N THR A 108 -2.52 3.63 2.48
CA THR A 108 -3.10 2.50 1.75
C THR A 108 -4.58 2.28 2.06
N HIS A 109 -5.06 2.76 3.21
CA HIS A 109 -6.47 2.70 3.55
C HIS A 109 -7.33 3.47 2.54
N THR A 110 -6.93 4.69 2.20
CA THR A 110 -7.65 5.57 1.26
C THR A 110 -7.03 5.62 -0.13
N ALA A 111 -5.89 4.98 -0.35
CA ALA A 111 -5.07 5.08 -1.57
C ALA A 111 -4.64 6.52 -1.90
N LYS A 112 -4.43 7.36 -0.89
CA LYS A 112 -4.08 8.78 -1.07
C LYS A 112 -2.68 9.10 -0.56
N ILE A 113 -2.05 10.07 -1.22
CA ILE A 113 -0.89 10.79 -0.69
C ILE A 113 -1.41 11.83 0.29
N VAL A 114 -0.90 11.82 1.51
CA VAL A 114 -1.37 12.70 2.59
C VAL A 114 -0.22 13.62 3.00
N PRO A 115 -0.43 14.95 3.04
CA PRO A 115 0.59 15.87 3.50
C PRO A 115 0.84 15.69 5.00
N LYS A 116 2.11 15.78 5.39
CA LYS A 116 2.51 15.82 6.80
C LYS A 116 2.22 17.17 7.40
N ASN A 117 1.90 17.18 8.68
CA ASN A 117 1.73 18.44 9.42
C ASN A 117 3.04 19.23 9.52
N TYR A 118 4.17 18.52 9.60
CA TYR A 118 5.52 19.10 9.63
C TYR A 118 6.44 18.27 8.73
N PRO A 119 7.29 18.91 7.91
CA PRO A 119 8.30 18.21 7.12
C PRO A 119 9.22 17.36 8.01
N SER A 120 9.54 16.16 7.57
CA SER A 120 10.36 15.20 8.32
C SER A 120 11.09 14.27 7.35
N ASP A 121 12.39 14.05 7.57
CA ASP A 121 13.19 13.12 6.77
C ASP A 121 12.84 11.64 7.02
N VAL A 122 11.93 11.38 7.94
CA VAL A 122 11.47 10.02 8.25
C VAL A 122 10.44 9.57 7.21
N VAL A 123 10.68 8.41 6.61
CA VAL A 123 9.67 7.72 5.80
C VAL A 123 8.53 7.27 6.72
N GLU A 124 7.31 7.68 6.41
CA GLU A 124 6.13 7.31 7.19
C GLU A 124 5.19 6.46 6.35
N VAL A 125 4.93 5.27 6.85
CA VAL A 125 3.95 4.32 6.29
C VAL A 125 3.06 3.85 7.42
N TYR A 126 1.79 4.16 7.35
CA TYR A 126 0.84 3.82 8.41
C TYR A 126 0.12 2.51 8.14
N ASP A 127 -0.19 1.80 9.21
CA ASP A 127 -1.03 0.60 9.15
C ASP A 127 -2.42 0.98 8.61
N PRO A 128 -2.94 0.29 7.59
CA PRO A 128 -4.24 0.61 7.00
C PRO A 128 -5.43 0.42 7.94
N PHE A 129 -5.27 -0.34 9.01
CA PHE A 129 -6.30 -0.61 10.02
C PHE A 129 -6.02 0.08 11.36
N ASP A 130 -4.87 0.72 11.49
CA ASP A 130 -4.50 1.57 12.62
C ASP A 130 -3.70 2.78 12.12
N MET A 131 -4.40 3.84 11.77
CA MET A 131 -3.82 5.07 11.21
C MET A 131 -2.95 5.85 12.20
N THR A 132 -2.82 5.39 13.44
CA THR A 132 -1.92 5.96 14.45
C THR A 132 -0.60 5.20 14.54
N HIS A 133 -0.51 4.03 13.91
CA HIS A 133 0.65 3.14 13.95
C HIS A 133 1.51 3.31 12.68
N ASN A 134 2.66 3.97 12.82
CA ASN A 134 3.69 4.00 11.78
C ASN A 134 4.48 2.68 11.82
N VAL A 135 4.54 1.97 10.68
CA VAL A 135 5.14 0.63 10.56
C VAL A 135 6.58 0.63 9.99
N THR A 136 7.13 1.82 9.77
CA THR A 136 8.54 1.97 9.33
C THR A 136 9.52 1.90 10.48
#